data_03b47198a2558e142d636f187e50d90b
#
_entry.id   03b47198a2558e142d636f187e50d90b
#
_cell.length_a   1.000
_cell.length_b   1.000
_cell.length_c   1.000
_cell.angle_alpha   90.00
_cell.angle_beta   90.00
_cell.angle_gamma   90.00
#
_symmetry.space_group_name_H-M   'P 1'
#
loop_
_entity.id
_entity.type
_entity.pdbx_description
1 polymer ?
#
loop_
_entity_poly.entity_id
_entity_poly.type
_entity_poly.pdbx_seq_one_letter_code
_entity_poly.pdbx_strand_id
1 'polypeptide(L)'
;MKSIFILLDNVITIYLWIIIINAILSWLVAFNVLNTQNRFVFSVLDATYKLTDPALSKIRRFIPMFGSIDISPVVLILILMFLRNIIFEILAPSLF
;
A
#
# COMPACT_ATOMS: atom_id res chain seq x y z
N MET A 1 1.40 25.74 7.34
CA MET A 1 1.35 25.07 6.04
C MET A 1 2.41 23.98 5.91
N LYS A 2 3.66 24.30 6.20
CA LYS A 2 4.75 23.34 6.14
C LYS A 2 4.51 22.11 7.02
N SER A 3 3.99 22.31 8.23
CA SER A 3 3.71 21.21 9.16
C SER A 3 2.66 20.26 8.63
N ILE A 4 1.60 20.80 8.03
CA ILE A 4 0.54 19.97 7.44
C ILE A 4 1.09 19.17 6.26
N PHE A 5 1.95 19.80 5.47
CA PHE A 5 2.58 19.15 4.32
C PHE A 5 3.45 17.98 4.75
N ILE A 6 4.26 18.17 5.78
CA ILE A 6 5.10 17.12 6.33
C ILE A 6 4.26 15.98 6.91
N LEU A 7 3.17 16.33 7.58
CA LEU A 7 2.25 15.32 8.14
C LEU A 7 1.65 14.46 7.03
N LEU A 8 1.18 15.08 5.94
CA LEU A 8 0.62 14.34 4.81
C LEU A 8 1.66 13.40 4.20
N ASP A 9 2.89 13.87 4.04
CA ASP A 9 3.96 13.04 3.52
C ASP A 9 4.23 11.83 4.42
N ASN A 10 4.26 12.05 5.73
CA ASN A 10 4.48 10.98 6.69
C ASN A 10 3.35 9.97 6.67
N VAL A 11 2.11 10.43 6.58
CA VAL A 11 0.94 9.53 6.52
C VAL A 11 1.00 8.67 5.26
N ILE A 12 1.30 9.27 4.12
CA ILE A 12 1.42 8.54 2.86
C ILE A 12 2.54 7.51 2.96
N THR A 13 3.68 7.89 3.53
CA THR A 13 4.83 7.00 3.68
C THR A 13 4.48 5.80 4.56
N ILE A 14 3.81 6.02 5.69
CA ILE A 14 3.39 4.94 6.58
C ILE A 14 2.43 4.00 5.85
N TYR A 15 1.48 4.54 5.12
CA TYR A 15 0.51 3.74 4.38
C TYR A 15 1.19 2.92 3.28
N LEU A 16 2.17 3.50 2.59
CA LEU A 16 2.95 2.79 1.59
C LEU A 16 3.66 1.57 2.20
N TRP A 17 4.26 1.74 3.38
CA TRP A 17 4.91 0.63 4.07
C TRP A 17 3.93 -0.47 4.45
N ILE A 18 2.74 -0.09 4.92
CA ILE A 18 1.70 -1.07 5.25
C ILE A 18 1.30 -1.87 4.01
N ILE A 19 1.13 -1.20 2.87
CA ILE A 19 0.80 -1.86 1.61
C ILE A 19 1.90 -2.82 1.19
N ILE A 20 3.16 -2.39 1.28
CA ILE A 20 4.31 -3.20 0.90
C ILE A 20 4.38 -4.45 1.77
N ILE A 21 4.22 -4.31 3.07
CA ILE A 21 4.25 -5.44 3.99
C ILE A 21 3.13 -6.43 3.66
N ASN A 22 1.93 -5.93 3.45
CA ASN A 22 0.80 -6.79 3.10
C ASN A 22 1.04 -7.51 1.78
N ALA A 23 1.56 -6.81 0.77
CA ALA A 23 1.84 -7.39 -0.54
C ALA A 23 2.87 -8.51 -0.44
N ILE A 24 3.97 -8.25 0.26
CA ILE A 24 5.04 -9.25 0.41
C ILE A 24 4.51 -10.47 1.13
N LEU A 25 3.79 -10.30 2.24
CA LEU A 25 3.25 -11.41 3.00
C LEU A 25 2.23 -12.20 2.17
N SER A 26 1.38 -11.52 1.43
CA SER A 26 0.39 -12.18 0.58
C SER A 26 1.04 -13.03 -0.49
N TRP A 27 2.08 -12.50 -1.13
CA TRP A 27 2.81 -13.26 -2.15
C TRP A 27 3.54 -14.45 -1.56
N LEU A 28 4.14 -14.30 -0.39
CA LEU A 28 4.83 -15.41 0.28
C LEU A 28 3.85 -16.52 0.66
N VAL A 29 2.63 -16.17 1.07
CA VAL A 29 1.59 -17.16 1.34
C VAL A 29 1.15 -17.84 0.04
N ALA A 30 0.99 -17.07 -1.04
CA ALA A 30 0.58 -17.60 -2.33
C ALA A 30 1.62 -18.59 -2.90
N PHE A 31 2.89 -18.36 -2.62
CA PHE A 31 3.98 -19.26 -3.06
C PHE A 31 4.30 -20.36 -2.05
N ASN A 32 3.47 -20.50 -1.00
CA ASN A 32 3.65 -21.51 0.05
C ASN A 32 4.97 -21.37 0.83
N VAL A 33 5.54 -20.17 0.87
CA VAL A 33 6.72 -19.89 1.69
C VAL A 33 6.32 -19.69 3.15
N LEU A 34 5.20 -19.00 3.38
CA LEU A 34 4.66 -18.76 4.71
C LEU A 34 3.38 -19.54 4.92
N ASN A 35 3.16 -19.98 6.16
CA ASN A 35 2.00 -20.74 6.55
C ASN A 35 1.02 -19.84 7.32
N THR A 36 -0.22 -19.73 6.81
CA THR A 36 -1.28 -18.94 7.44
C THR A 36 -1.77 -19.56 8.74
N GLN A 37 -1.41 -20.80 9.03
CA GLN A 37 -1.75 -21.44 10.33
C GLN A 37 -0.92 -20.85 11.46
N ASN A 38 0.20 -20.20 11.15
CA ASN A 38 0.97 -19.47 12.15
C ASN A 38 0.18 -18.23 12.57
N ARG A 39 -0.13 -18.13 13.87
CA ARG A 39 -0.94 -17.02 14.39
C ARG A 39 -0.32 -15.66 14.14
N PHE A 40 0.99 -15.55 14.27
CA PHE A 40 1.67 -14.28 14.07
C PHE A 40 1.54 -13.82 12.61
N VAL A 41 1.82 -14.73 11.67
CA VAL A 41 1.70 -14.43 10.24
C VAL A 41 0.27 -14.05 9.89
N PHE A 42 -0.70 -14.83 10.37
CA PHE A 42 -2.11 -14.54 10.10
C PHE A 42 -2.53 -13.19 10.68
N SER A 43 -2.09 -12.87 11.90
CA SER A 43 -2.45 -11.60 12.55
C SER A 43 -1.91 -10.41 11.78
N VAL A 44 -0.66 -10.46 11.33
CA VAL A 44 -0.06 -9.38 10.54
C VAL A 44 -0.77 -9.23 9.21
N LEU A 45 -1.03 -10.36 8.52
CA LEU A 45 -1.76 -10.34 7.25
C LEU A 45 -3.14 -9.72 7.41
N ASP A 46 -3.89 -10.16 8.42
CA ASP A 46 -5.25 -9.69 8.64
C ASP A 46 -5.28 -8.20 8.98
N ALA A 47 -4.38 -7.76 9.86
CA ALA A 47 -4.32 -6.35 10.24
C ALA A 47 -3.96 -5.45 9.05
N THR A 48 -2.93 -5.82 8.29
CA THR A 48 -2.54 -5.03 7.12
C THR A 48 -3.59 -5.09 6.02
N TYR A 49 -4.24 -6.24 5.85
CA TYR A 49 -5.32 -6.39 4.88
C TYR A 49 -6.48 -5.45 5.19
N LYS A 50 -6.91 -5.39 6.46
CA LYS A 50 -8.02 -4.53 6.84
C LYS A 50 -7.72 -3.05 6.62
N LEU A 51 -6.47 -2.66 6.76
CA LEU A 51 -6.07 -1.28 6.53
C LEU A 51 -5.95 -0.95 5.05
N THR A 52 -5.60 -1.91 4.21
CA THR A 52 -5.34 -1.66 2.79
C THR A 52 -6.49 -2.05 1.88
N ASP A 53 -7.39 -2.93 2.32
CA ASP A 53 -8.47 -3.46 1.49
C ASP A 53 -9.40 -2.37 0.93
N PRO A 54 -9.80 -1.33 1.70
CA PRO A 54 -10.68 -0.29 1.15
C PRO A 54 -10.12 0.36 -0.11
N ALA A 55 -8.82 0.58 -0.16
CA ALA A 55 -8.18 1.16 -1.35
C ALA A 55 -7.92 0.11 -2.42
N LEU A 56 -7.45 -1.07 -2.02
CA LEU A 56 -7.11 -2.13 -2.95
C LEU A 56 -8.34 -2.70 -3.68
N SER A 57 -9.47 -2.82 -2.98
CA SER A 57 -10.68 -3.35 -3.60
C SER A 57 -11.18 -2.48 -4.75
N LYS A 58 -11.02 -1.17 -4.61
CA LYS A 58 -11.39 -0.24 -5.69
C LYS A 58 -10.50 -0.43 -6.92
N ILE A 59 -9.22 -0.67 -6.71
CA ILE A 59 -8.26 -0.89 -7.79
C ILE A 59 -8.51 -2.23 -8.47
N ARG A 60 -8.84 -3.26 -7.69
CA ARG A 60 -9.11 -4.59 -8.23
C ARG A 60 -10.28 -4.62 -9.20
N ARG A 61 -11.20 -3.67 -9.09
CA ARG A 61 -12.32 -3.58 -10.03
C ARG A 61 -11.87 -3.25 -11.44
N PHE A 62 -10.74 -2.57 -11.58
CA PHE A 62 -10.25 -2.11 -12.88
C PHE A 62 -9.11 -2.95 -13.42
N ILE A 63 -8.50 -3.81 -12.61
CA ILE A 63 -7.32 -4.56 -12.98
C ILE A 63 -7.61 -6.06 -12.92
N PRO A 64 -7.41 -6.79 -14.04
CA PRO A 64 -7.58 -8.25 -14.02
C PRO A 64 -6.45 -8.88 -13.22
N MET A 65 -6.76 -9.99 -12.56
CA MET A 65 -5.76 -10.75 -11.84
C MET A 65 -4.92 -11.57 -12.82
N PHE A 66 -3.62 -11.61 -12.55
CA PHE A 66 -2.68 -12.42 -13.35
C PHE A 66 -2.34 -13.67 -12.56
N GLY A 67 -3.12 -14.74 -12.80
CA GLY A 67 -2.92 -15.99 -12.08
C GLY A 67 -3.22 -15.85 -10.60
N SER A 68 -2.33 -16.38 -9.76
CA SER A 68 -2.46 -16.32 -8.30
C SER A 68 -1.85 -15.06 -7.68
N ILE A 69 -1.22 -14.21 -8.50
CA ILE A 69 -0.53 -13.02 -8.02
C ILE A 69 -1.44 -11.82 -8.18
N ASP A 70 -1.65 -11.10 -7.07
CA ASP A 70 -2.43 -9.87 -7.05
C ASP A 70 -1.48 -8.69 -7.26
N ILE A 71 -1.62 -7.99 -8.38
CA ILE A 71 -0.79 -6.83 -8.69
C ILE A 71 -1.41 -5.51 -8.23
N SER A 72 -2.60 -5.56 -7.63
CA SER A 72 -3.26 -4.35 -7.13
C SER A 72 -2.39 -3.54 -6.17
N PRO A 73 -1.65 -4.15 -5.22
CA PRO A 73 -0.78 -3.38 -4.34
C PRO A 73 0.28 -2.58 -5.10
N VAL A 74 0.85 -3.15 -6.18
CA VAL A 74 1.85 -2.45 -6.98
C VAL A 74 1.24 -1.22 -7.62
N VAL A 75 0.04 -1.35 -8.18
CA VAL A 75 -0.65 -0.23 -8.82
C VAL A 75 -0.97 0.85 -7.80
N LEU A 76 -1.45 0.47 -6.62
CA LEU A 76 -1.75 1.44 -5.56
C LEU A 76 -0.50 2.19 -5.10
N ILE A 77 0.61 1.48 -4.95
CA ILE A 77 1.89 2.10 -4.58
C ILE A 77 2.28 3.14 -5.62
N LEU A 78 2.18 2.80 -6.91
CA LEU A 78 2.54 3.73 -7.98
C LEU A 78 1.63 4.96 -7.98
N ILE A 79 0.32 4.77 -7.75
CA ILE A 79 -0.62 5.87 -7.68
C ILE A 79 -0.28 6.79 -6.50
N LEU A 80 0.01 6.23 -5.33
CA LEU A 80 0.34 7.02 -4.16
C LEU A 80 1.65 7.77 -4.34
N MET A 81 2.65 7.15 -4.96
CA MET A 81 3.91 7.82 -5.27
C MET A 81 3.71 8.97 -6.24
N PHE A 82 2.87 8.78 -7.23
CA PHE A 82 2.55 9.82 -8.20
C PHE A 82 1.83 10.99 -7.52
N LEU A 83 0.85 10.70 -6.65
CA LEU A 83 0.15 11.74 -5.90
C LEU A 83 1.11 12.50 -4.98
N ARG A 84 2.01 11.80 -4.33
CA ARG A 84 3.01 12.41 -3.48
C ARG A 84 3.90 13.36 -4.26
N ASN A 85 4.33 12.95 -5.45
CA ASN A 85 5.17 13.79 -6.30
C ASN A 85 4.41 15.03 -6.80
N ILE A 86 3.14 14.88 -7.15
CA ILE A 86 2.31 16.01 -7.54
C ILE A 86 2.17 17.02 -6.40
N ILE A 87 1.97 16.53 -5.19
CA ILE A 87 1.87 17.39 -4.02
C ILE A 87 3.16 18.19 -3.85
N PHE A 88 4.32 17.54 -4.00
CA PHE A 88 5.59 18.24 -3.92
C PHE A 88 5.77 19.27 -5.04
N GLU A 89 5.36 18.93 -6.27
CA GLU A 89 5.54 19.84 -7.40
C GLU A 89 4.63 21.06 -7.33
N ILE A 90 3.41 20.87 -6.86
CA ILE A 90 2.41 21.94 -6.84
C ILE A 90 2.53 22.79 -5.59
N LEU A 91 2.67 22.16 -4.44
CA LEU A 91 2.63 22.84 -3.16
C LEU A 91 4.00 23.19 -2.60
N ALA A 92 5.00 22.31 -2.80
CA ALA A 92 6.30 22.52 -2.20
C ALA A 92 7.03 23.76 -2.73
N PRO A 93 7.00 24.09 -4.04
CA PRO A 93 7.69 25.28 -4.52
C PRO A 93 7.22 26.57 -3.84
N SER A 94 5.97 26.63 -3.42
CA SER A 94 5.45 27.81 -2.73
C SER A 94 5.69 27.75 -1.24
N LEU A 95 6.00 26.58 -0.68
CA LEU A 95 6.21 26.38 0.74
C LEU A 95 7.69 26.31 1.14
N PHE A 96 8.51 25.91 0.22
CA PHE A 96 9.95 25.79 0.40
C PHE A 96 10.70 26.76 -0.53
#